data_5630fe2f5413bb8f86a66d5a8ee812e9
#
_entry.id   5630fe2f5413bb8f86a66d5a8ee812e9
#
_cell.length_a   1.000
_cell.length_b   1.000
_cell.length_c   1.000
_cell.angle_alpha   90.00
_cell.angle_beta   90.00
_cell.angle_gamma   90.00
#
_symmetry.space_group_name_H-M   'P 1'
#
loop_
_entity.id
_entity.type
_entity.pdbx_description
1 polymer ?
#
loop_
_entity_poly.entity_id
_entity_poly.type
_entity_poly.pdbx_seq_one_letter_code
_entity_poly.pdbx_strand_id
1 'polypeptide(L)'
;MVTGLPMVSCRDGVCSGCVLGKHHRDSFEKRASWHASAPLQLVHSDLCGPLPVVSFSGCKYFLTFIDDFSRRTWVYFLKLKSEVFNTFLAFKAFVEKLFGHQILKLRSDNGGEYVKNTFINYCTENGIQMQHTVPYTPQQNGLAERKNHTLKEMANCMLQSKGLGLSFWAEAINCANYIINRTPTKALKNITPEEAWSSIKPDVSHFHVFGSEAWAHIPDEKLKP
;
A
#
# COMPACT_ATOMS: atom_id res chain seq x y z
N MET A 1 48.76 -24.71 -1.14
CA MET A 1 49.68 -23.91 -0.33
C MET A 1 50.25 -22.83 -1.22
N VAL A 2 50.27 -21.58 -0.77
CA VAL A 2 50.82 -20.45 -1.53
C VAL A 2 52.26 -20.22 -1.01
N THR A 3 53.24 -20.14 -1.92
CA THR A 3 54.61 -19.80 -1.59
C THR A 3 54.81 -18.29 -1.70
N GLY A 4 55.61 -17.70 -0.79
CA GLY A 4 55.92 -16.26 -0.84
C GLY A 4 55.08 -15.33 0.07
N LEU A 5 54.26 -15.90 0.97
CA LEU A 5 53.58 -15.08 1.99
C LEU A 5 54.58 -14.69 3.09
N PRO A 6 54.70 -13.39 3.42
CA PRO A 6 55.49 -12.97 4.58
C PRO A 6 54.80 -13.47 5.86
N MET A 7 55.64 -13.72 6.89
CA MET A 7 55.12 -14.08 8.23
C MET A 7 54.19 -12.94 8.72
N VAL A 8 52.88 -13.23 8.76
CA VAL A 8 51.88 -12.31 9.31
C VAL A 8 51.67 -12.67 10.78
N SER A 9 52.11 -11.83 11.69
CA SER A 9 51.75 -11.97 13.10
C SER A 9 50.26 -11.73 13.30
N CYS A 10 49.56 -12.71 13.89
CA CYS A 10 48.17 -12.50 14.35
C CYS A 10 48.20 -11.39 15.39
N ARG A 11 47.49 -10.29 15.12
CA ARG A 11 47.18 -9.27 16.16
C ARG A 11 46.00 -9.78 16.98
N ASP A 12 46.21 -9.89 18.28
CA ASP A 12 45.10 -10.10 19.21
C ASP A 12 44.25 -8.82 19.20
N GLY A 13 43.03 -8.91 18.65
CA GLY A 13 42.08 -7.81 18.61
C GLY A 13 41.35 -7.63 17.29
N VAL A 14 40.27 -6.84 17.30
CA VAL A 14 39.45 -6.61 16.12
C VAL A 14 40.16 -5.61 15.20
N CYS A 15 40.42 -5.98 13.96
CA CYS A 15 41.07 -5.13 12.97
C CYS A 15 40.22 -3.91 12.66
N SER A 16 40.72 -2.68 12.90
CA SER A 16 40.03 -1.43 12.64
C SER A 16 39.57 -1.28 11.19
N GLY A 17 40.38 -1.76 10.22
CA GLY A 17 39.98 -1.78 8.81
C GLY A 17 38.81 -2.73 8.54
N CYS A 18 38.75 -3.90 9.26
CA CYS A 18 37.59 -4.79 9.17
C CYS A 18 36.35 -4.20 9.84
N VAL A 19 36.48 -3.45 10.93
CA VAL A 19 35.36 -2.76 11.58
C VAL A 19 34.80 -1.69 10.67
N LEU A 20 35.63 -0.86 10.10
CA LEU A 20 35.22 0.22 9.18
C LEU A 20 34.66 -0.33 7.85
N GLY A 21 35.28 -1.37 7.29
CA GLY A 21 34.87 -1.95 6.01
C GLY A 21 33.67 -2.92 6.10
N LYS A 22 33.39 -3.45 7.29
CA LYS A 22 32.25 -4.38 7.55
C LYS A 22 31.21 -3.76 8.49
N HIS A 23 31.20 -2.43 8.62
CA HIS A 23 30.22 -1.74 9.46
C HIS A 23 28.84 -2.01 8.89
N HIS A 24 28.12 -2.96 9.50
CA HIS A 24 26.72 -3.19 9.19
C HIS A 24 25.88 -2.13 9.83
N ARG A 25 24.91 -1.61 9.08
CA ARG A 25 23.88 -0.73 9.61
C ARG A 25 23.15 -1.47 10.73
N ASP A 26 23.00 -0.87 11.89
CA ASP A 26 22.22 -1.46 12.98
C ASP A 26 20.82 -1.84 12.48
N SER A 27 20.37 -3.03 12.87
CA SER A 27 19.04 -3.49 12.52
C SER A 27 18.01 -2.58 13.20
N PHE A 28 17.12 -1.98 12.43
CA PHE A 28 15.99 -1.24 13.00
C PHE A 28 15.18 -2.15 13.93
N GLU A 29 14.64 -1.58 15.00
CA GLU A 29 13.72 -2.27 15.87
C GLU A 29 12.59 -2.89 15.04
N LYS A 30 12.42 -4.20 15.16
CA LYS A 30 11.48 -4.99 14.37
C LYS A 30 9.99 -4.68 14.70
N ARG A 31 9.74 -3.90 15.74
CA ARG A 31 8.38 -3.50 16.15
C ARG A 31 8.27 -1.99 16.15
N ALA A 32 7.23 -1.48 15.49
CA ALA A 32 6.85 -0.08 15.67
C ALA A 32 6.52 0.15 17.14
N SER A 33 7.10 1.20 17.72
CA SER A 33 6.89 1.57 19.12
C SER A 33 5.44 2.01 19.42
N TRP A 34 4.67 2.31 18.37
CA TRP A 34 3.28 2.77 18.48
C TRP A 34 2.44 2.29 17.28
N HIS A 35 1.21 1.89 17.57
CA HIS A 35 0.16 1.57 16.62
C HIS A 35 -1.10 2.35 16.95
N ALA A 36 -1.92 2.65 15.94
CA ALA A 36 -3.21 3.29 16.13
C ALA A 36 -4.11 2.41 17.01
N SER A 37 -4.81 3.03 17.96
CA SER A 37 -5.77 2.38 18.86
C SER A 37 -7.22 2.54 18.40
N ALA A 38 -7.45 3.39 17.40
CA ALA A 38 -8.76 3.64 16.79
C ALA A 38 -8.62 3.94 15.29
N PRO A 39 -9.69 3.76 14.51
CA PRO A 39 -9.71 4.09 13.08
C PRO A 39 -9.32 5.55 12.82
N LEU A 40 -8.64 5.78 11.70
CA LEU A 40 -8.21 7.09 11.19
C LEU A 40 -7.18 7.86 12.06
N GLN A 41 -6.72 7.31 13.19
CA GLN A 41 -5.62 7.92 13.93
C GLN A 41 -4.32 7.99 13.14
N LEU A 42 -4.07 7.02 12.28
CA LEU A 42 -2.96 7.01 11.33
C LEU A 42 -3.39 6.32 10.04
N VAL A 43 -3.24 7.04 8.95
CA VAL A 43 -3.42 6.54 7.59
C VAL A 43 -2.06 6.50 6.91
N HIS A 44 -1.70 5.34 6.34
CA HIS A 44 -0.53 5.21 5.48
C HIS A 44 -0.96 5.42 4.04
N SER A 45 -0.13 6.09 3.25
CA SER A 45 -0.35 6.31 1.83
C SER A 45 0.90 6.01 1.03
N ASP A 46 0.71 5.44 -0.15
CA ASP A 46 1.80 5.17 -1.09
C ASP A 46 1.29 5.15 -2.53
N LEU A 47 2.05 5.78 -3.43
CA LEU A 47 1.74 5.85 -4.86
C LEU A 47 2.61 4.86 -5.63
N CYS A 48 2.00 3.87 -6.23
CA CYS A 48 2.69 2.88 -7.06
C CYS A 48 2.57 3.20 -8.56
N GLY A 49 3.69 3.19 -9.25
CA GLY A 49 3.77 3.42 -10.70
C GLY A 49 4.84 4.44 -11.12
N PRO A 50 4.96 4.78 -12.42
CA PRO A 50 4.05 4.33 -13.47
C PRO A 50 4.20 2.83 -13.77
N LEU A 51 3.07 2.16 -14.01
CA LEU A 51 3.08 0.77 -14.43
C LEU A 51 3.44 0.67 -15.92
N PRO A 52 4.08 -0.44 -16.34
CA PRO A 52 4.58 -0.59 -17.71
C PRO A 52 3.49 -0.52 -18.78
N VAL A 53 2.29 -0.99 -18.43
CA VAL A 53 1.13 -1.01 -19.34
C VAL A 53 0.05 -0.10 -18.78
N VAL A 54 -0.55 0.71 -19.65
CA VAL A 54 -1.72 1.53 -19.29
C VAL A 54 -2.92 0.64 -19.07
N SER A 55 -3.71 0.90 -18.01
CA SER A 55 -4.92 0.12 -17.75
C SER A 55 -5.98 0.34 -18.85
N PHE A 56 -6.97 -0.53 -18.87
CA PHE A 56 -8.10 -0.38 -19.79
C PHE A 56 -8.82 0.97 -19.62
N SER A 57 -8.86 1.52 -18.42
CA SER A 57 -9.40 2.85 -18.11
C SER A 57 -8.43 4.02 -18.32
N GLY A 58 -7.21 3.76 -18.83
CA GLY A 58 -6.21 4.78 -19.14
C GLY A 58 -5.33 5.19 -17.96
N CYS A 59 -5.37 4.47 -16.84
CA CYS A 59 -4.56 4.77 -15.67
C CYS A 59 -3.14 4.20 -15.78
N LYS A 60 -2.18 4.89 -15.15
CA LYS A 60 -0.76 4.50 -15.09
C LYS A 60 -0.28 4.24 -13.66
N TYR A 61 -1.04 4.69 -12.67
CA TYR A 61 -0.69 4.62 -11.26
C TYR A 61 -1.86 4.05 -10.45
N PHE A 62 -1.56 3.50 -9.30
CA PHE A 62 -2.55 3.31 -8.26
C PHE A 62 -2.05 3.86 -6.93
N LEU A 63 -2.94 4.47 -6.18
CA LEU A 63 -2.73 5.09 -4.88
C LEU A 63 -3.42 4.25 -3.83
N THR A 64 -2.71 3.92 -2.75
CA THR A 64 -3.30 3.23 -1.60
C THR A 64 -3.39 4.14 -0.39
N PHE A 65 -4.51 4.02 0.34
CA PHE A 65 -4.64 4.50 1.72
C PHE A 65 -4.91 3.29 2.62
N ILE A 66 -4.20 3.20 3.73
CA ILE A 66 -4.28 2.06 4.65
C ILE A 66 -4.46 2.61 6.07
N ASP A 67 -5.57 2.27 6.69
CA ASP A 67 -5.78 2.57 8.10
C ASP A 67 -4.90 1.67 8.98
N ASP A 68 -4.10 2.27 9.86
CA ASP A 68 -3.16 1.53 10.71
C ASP A 68 -3.87 0.63 11.73
N PHE A 69 -5.03 1.04 12.24
CA PHE A 69 -5.80 0.28 13.22
C PHE A 69 -6.43 -0.97 12.61
N SER A 70 -7.24 -0.79 11.58
CA SER A 70 -8.03 -1.87 10.96
C SER A 70 -7.29 -2.62 9.85
N ARG A 71 -6.19 -2.08 9.36
CA ARG A 71 -5.50 -2.57 8.16
C ARG A 71 -6.33 -2.51 6.88
N ARG A 72 -7.53 -1.89 6.93
CA ARG A 72 -8.36 -1.67 5.77
C ARG A 72 -7.63 -0.82 4.74
N THR A 73 -7.72 -1.25 3.50
CA THR A 73 -7.02 -0.62 2.38
C THR A 73 -8.02 -0.11 1.36
N TRP A 74 -7.83 1.11 0.89
CA TRP A 74 -8.52 1.69 -0.24
C TRP A 74 -7.53 1.87 -1.38
N VAL A 75 -7.98 1.62 -2.61
CA VAL A 75 -7.17 1.75 -3.81
C VAL A 75 -7.87 2.71 -4.77
N TYR A 76 -7.11 3.64 -5.34
CA TYR A 76 -7.55 4.59 -6.35
C TYR A 76 -6.64 4.50 -7.56
N PHE A 77 -7.21 4.56 -8.76
CA PHE A 77 -6.47 4.46 -10.01
C PHE A 77 -6.33 5.84 -10.63
N LEU A 78 -5.09 6.22 -10.99
CA LEU A 78 -4.75 7.57 -11.41
C LEU A 78 -4.08 7.55 -12.79
N LYS A 79 -4.38 8.57 -13.60
CA LYS A 79 -3.70 8.80 -14.87
C LYS A 79 -2.39 9.56 -14.67
N LEU A 80 -2.38 10.52 -13.74
CA LEU A 80 -1.26 11.40 -13.44
C LEU A 80 -0.95 11.43 -11.94
N LYS A 81 0.33 11.56 -11.59
CA LYS A 81 0.76 11.76 -10.19
C LYS A 81 0.16 13.01 -9.53
N SER A 82 -0.15 14.02 -10.34
CA SER A 82 -0.75 15.27 -9.84
C SER A 82 -2.16 15.11 -9.27
N GLU A 83 -2.83 13.98 -9.53
CA GLU A 83 -4.17 13.68 -9.03
C GLU A 83 -4.18 13.22 -7.56
N VAL A 84 -3.01 12.90 -6.98
CA VAL A 84 -2.89 12.38 -5.60
C VAL A 84 -3.59 13.28 -4.58
N PHE A 85 -3.36 14.60 -4.66
CA PHE A 85 -3.97 15.54 -3.72
C PHE A 85 -5.49 15.54 -3.79
N ASN A 86 -6.06 15.66 -4.98
CA ASN A 86 -7.52 15.65 -5.15
C ASN A 86 -8.13 14.31 -4.73
N THR A 87 -7.43 13.21 -4.98
CA THR A 87 -7.84 11.88 -4.54
C THR A 87 -7.83 11.77 -3.01
N PHE A 88 -6.81 12.35 -2.35
CA PHE A 88 -6.77 12.42 -0.90
C PHE A 88 -7.95 13.23 -0.33
N LEU A 89 -8.31 14.37 -0.93
CA LEU A 89 -9.47 15.15 -0.51
C LEU A 89 -10.76 14.35 -0.58
N ALA A 90 -10.97 13.65 -1.70
CA ALA A 90 -12.15 12.80 -1.88
C ALA A 90 -12.18 11.63 -0.89
N PHE A 91 -11.05 10.96 -0.68
CA PHE A 91 -10.90 9.90 0.31
C PHE A 91 -11.21 10.40 1.72
N LYS A 92 -10.57 11.51 2.14
CA LYS A 92 -10.80 12.12 3.46
C LYS A 92 -12.27 12.43 3.69
N ALA A 93 -12.91 13.14 2.76
CA ALA A 93 -14.33 13.51 2.86
C ALA A 93 -15.23 12.27 2.98
N PHE A 94 -14.91 11.19 2.24
CA PHE A 94 -15.67 9.95 2.27
C PHE A 94 -15.53 9.23 3.61
N VAL A 95 -14.28 8.98 4.08
CA VAL A 95 -14.07 8.17 5.29
C VAL A 95 -14.49 8.90 6.56
N GLU A 96 -14.25 10.20 6.65
CA GLU A 96 -14.62 11.00 7.82
C GLU A 96 -16.14 11.13 7.95
N LYS A 97 -16.84 11.33 6.84
CA LYS A 97 -18.31 11.42 6.83
C LYS A 97 -18.97 10.08 7.19
N LEU A 98 -18.38 8.98 6.72
CA LEU A 98 -18.95 7.64 6.94
C LEU A 98 -18.81 7.16 8.39
N PHE A 99 -17.72 7.54 9.08
CA PHE A 99 -17.38 7.01 10.40
C PHE A 99 -17.42 8.05 11.51
N GLY A 100 -17.58 9.34 11.21
CA GLY A 100 -17.60 10.42 12.20
C GLY A 100 -16.25 10.66 12.89
N HIS A 101 -15.16 10.03 12.42
CA HIS A 101 -13.81 10.23 12.90
C HIS A 101 -12.97 11.02 11.90
N GLN A 102 -12.05 11.83 12.39
CA GLN A 102 -11.14 12.62 11.55
C GLN A 102 -9.80 11.90 11.39
N ILE A 103 -9.16 12.09 10.24
CA ILE A 103 -7.77 11.65 10.01
C ILE A 103 -6.85 12.54 10.86
N LEU A 104 -6.14 11.95 11.83
CA LEU A 104 -5.22 12.69 12.68
C LEU A 104 -3.80 12.74 12.11
N LYS A 105 -3.36 11.64 11.48
CA LYS A 105 -2.00 11.52 10.93
C LYS A 105 -2.04 10.89 9.55
N LEU A 106 -1.25 11.43 8.64
CA LEU A 106 -0.99 10.86 7.31
C LEU A 106 0.49 10.52 7.20
N ARG A 107 0.82 9.25 6.98
CA ARG A 107 2.19 8.78 6.73
C ARG A 107 2.37 8.44 5.26
N SER A 108 3.37 9.04 4.64
CA SER A 108 3.75 8.77 3.24
C SER A 108 5.28 8.77 3.10
N ASP A 109 5.75 8.40 1.93
CA ASP A 109 7.13 8.68 1.54
C ASP A 109 7.34 10.19 1.26
N ASN A 110 8.56 10.55 0.85
CA ASN A 110 8.91 11.92 0.43
C ASN A 110 8.64 12.16 -1.07
N GLY A 111 7.69 11.46 -1.67
CA GLY A 111 7.30 11.67 -3.06
C GLY A 111 6.88 13.12 -3.31
N GLY A 112 7.25 13.66 -4.48
CA GLY A 112 6.96 15.05 -4.84
C GLY A 112 5.47 15.40 -4.81
N GLU A 113 4.59 14.41 -4.89
CA GLU A 113 3.15 14.53 -4.76
C GLU A 113 2.68 14.93 -3.36
N TYR A 114 3.41 14.50 -2.29
CA TYR A 114 3.06 14.75 -0.89
C TYR A 114 3.76 15.99 -0.30
N VAL A 115 4.89 16.40 -0.87
CA VAL A 115 5.69 17.54 -0.35
C VAL A 115 5.33 18.88 -0.97
N LYS A 116 4.29 18.96 -1.82
CA LYS A 116 3.81 20.22 -2.37
C LYS A 116 3.19 21.08 -1.28
N ASN A 117 3.49 22.39 -1.32
CA ASN A 117 2.94 23.34 -0.36
C ASN A 117 1.43 23.30 -0.25
N THR A 118 0.71 23.06 -1.36
CA THR A 118 -0.75 22.91 -1.35
C THR A 118 -1.23 21.76 -0.49
N PHE A 119 -0.53 20.62 -0.53
CA PHE A 119 -0.86 19.44 0.28
C PHE A 119 -0.53 19.69 1.76
N ILE A 120 0.67 20.22 2.03
CA ILE A 120 1.14 20.51 3.38
C ILE A 120 0.24 21.54 4.07
N ASN A 121 -0.07 22.66 3.39
CA ASN A 121 -0.93 23.72 3.92
C ASN A 121 -2.33 23.17 4.23
N TYR A 122 -2.92 22.41 3.32
CA TYR A 122 -4.20 21.78 3.56
C TYR A 122 -4.21 20.86 4.78
N CYS A 123 -3.18 20.01 4.94
CA CYS A 123 -3.08 19.14 6.10
C CYS A 123 -2.94 19.95 7.40
N THR A 124 -2.13 21.00 7.39
CA THR A 124 -1.94 21.89 8.55
C THR A 124 -3.24 22.60 8.93
N GLU A 125 -3.96 23.16 7.96
CA GLU A 125 -5.25 23.83 8.17
C GLU A 125 -6.34 22.90 8.71
N ASN A 126 -6.27 21.60 8.35
CA ASN A 126 -7.21 20.58 8.81
C ASN A 126 -6.72 19.79 10.04
N GLY A 127 -5.62 20.19 10.68
CA GLY A 127 -5.08 19.54 11.87
C GLY A 127 -4.50 18.14 11.63
N ILE A 128 -4.13 17.81 10.38
CA ILE A 128 -3.57 16.52 10.01
C ILE A 128 -2.05 16.57 10.13
N GLN A 129 -1.48 15.77 11.05
CA GLN A 129 -0.04 15.65 11.19
C GLN A 129 0.54 14.83 10.03
N MET A 130 1.33 15.44 9.15
CA MET A 130 2.09 14.71 8.13
C MET A 130 3.33 14.05 8.74
N GLN A 131 3.52 12.77 8.44
CA GLN A 131 4.70 11.99 8.82
C GLN A 131 5.38 11.47 7.56
N HIS A 132 6.43 12.17 7.13
CA HIS A 132 7.26 11.70 6.02
C HIS A 132 8.33 10.73 6.53
N THR A 133 8.63 9.71 5.75
CA THR A 133 9.76 8.82 6.05
C THR A 133 11.06 9.60 5.95
N VAL A 134 12.00 9.33 6.88
CA VAL A 134 13.34 9.93 6.79
C VAL A 134 14.00 9.44 5.50
N PRO A 135 14.70 10.31 4.74
CA PRO A 135 15.46 9.90 3.56
C PRO A 135 16.33 8.68 3.87
N TYR A 136 16.37 7.70 2.96
CA TYR A 136 17.10 6.43 3.12
C TYR A 136 16.59 5.48 4.22
N THR A 137 15.36 5.67 4.72
CA THR A 137 14.71 4.74 5.66
C THR A 137 13.34 4.25 5.13
N PRO A 138 13.31 3.47 4.04
CA PRO A 138 12.07 2.95 3.46
C PRO A 138 11.25 2.10 4.46
N GLN A 139 11.91 1.58 5.50
CA GLN A 139 11.26 0.77 6.54
C GLN A 139 10.11 1.50 7.25
N GLN A 140 10.09 2.84 7.25
CA GLN A 140 9.05 3.64 7.91
C GLN A 140 7.73 3.65 7.13
N ASN A 141 7.73 3.51 5.78
CA ASN A 141 6.54 3.31 4.96
C ASN A 141 6.33 1.84 4.55
N GLY A 142 7.12 0.93 5.10
CA GLY A 142 7.14 -0.49 4.74
C GLY A 142 5.80 -1.21 4.86
N LEU A 143 4.79 -0.63 5.54
CA LEU A 143 3.44 -1.17 5.55
C LEU A 143 2.76 -0.96 4.19
N ALA A 144 2.76 0.27 3.69
CA ALA A 144 2.14 0.60 2.41
C ALA A 144 2.90 -0.03 1.23
N GLU A 145 4.22 0.01 1.23
CA GLU A 145 5.05 -0.64 0.21
C GLU A 145 4.78 -2.15 0.11
N ARG A 146 4.77 -2.86 1.25
CA ARG A 146 4.45 -4.31 1.26
C ARG A 146 3.02 -4.59 0.83
N LYS A 147 2.06 -3.73 1.18
CA LYS A 147 0.69 -3.87 0.72
C LYS A 147 0.59 -3.71 -0.79
N ASN A 148 1.25 -2.70 -1.37
CA ASN A 148 1.31 -2.49 -2.81
C ASN A 148 1.97 -3.65 -3.53
N HIS A 149 3.05 -4.22 -2.96
CA HIS A 149 3.69 -5.42 -3.50
C HIS A 149 2.71 -6.61 -3.51
N THR A 150 2.03 -6.88 -2.41
CA THR A 150 1.05 -7.97 -2.30
C THR A 150 -0.11 -7.79 -3.30
N LEU A 151 -0.64 -6.57 -3.43
CA LEU A 151 -1.70 -6.28 -4.41
C LEU A 151 -1.27 -6.58 -5.84
N LYS A 152 -0.04 -6.17 -6.20
CA LYS A 152 0.55 -6.44 -7.53
C LYS A 152 0.75 -7.93 -7.78
N GLU A 153 1.29 -8.67 -6.81
CA GLU A 153 1.48 -10.11 -6.93
C GLU A 153 0.15 -10.84 -7.14
N MET A 154 -0.86 -10.53 -6.32
CA MET A 154 -2.19 -11.12 -6.45
C MET A 154 -2.81 -10.80 -7.81
N ALA A 155 -2.73 -9.54 -8.25
CA ALA A 155 -3.26 -9.14 -9.56
C ALA A 155 -2.56 -9.88 -10.70
N ASN A 156 -1.24 -9.99 -10.66
CA ASN A 156 -0.49 -10.74 -11.66
C ASN A 156 -0.88 -12.22 -11.69
N CYS A 157 -1.04 -12.85 -10.53
CA CYS A 157 -1.50 -14.24 -10.45
C CYS A 157 -2.91 -14.41 -11.05
N MET A 158 -3.84 -13.47 -10.76
CA MET A 158 -5.20 -13.47 -11.30
C MET A 158 -5.20 -13.35 -12.83
N LEU A 159 -4.44 -12.40 -13.38
CA LEU A 159 -4.33 -12.19 -14.82
C LEU A 159 -3.72 -13.42 -15.52
N GLN A 160 -2.63 -13.94 -14.97
CA GLN A 160 -1.92 -15.09 -15.52
C GLN A 160 -2.78 -16.35 -15.53
N SER A 161 -3.48 -16.62 -14.42
CA SER A 161 -4.33 -17.81 -14.29
C SER A 161 -5.50 -17.84 -15.28
N LYS A 162 -5.90 -16.68 -15.78
CA LYS A 162 -7.02 -16.51 -16.73
C LYS A 162 -6.57 -16.16 -18.14
N GLY A 163 -5.26 -16.02 -18.38
CA GLY A 163 -4.75 -15.61 -19.69
C GLY A 163 -5.19 -14.20 -20.12
N LEU A 164 -5.51 -13.33 -19.15
CA LEU A 164 -5.98 -11.98 -19.44
C LEU A 164 -4.80 -11.04 -19.73
N GLY A 165 -5.03 -10.07 -20.63
CA GLY A 165 -4.05 -9.06 -20.98
C GLY A 165 -3.69 -8.15 -19.80
N LEU A 166 -2.43 -7.68 -19.78
CA LEU A 166 -1.93 -6.81 -18.70
C LEU A 166 -2.70 -5.50 -18.55
N SER A 167 -3.46 -5.04 -19.57
CA SER A 167 -4.31 -3.84 -19.46
C SER A 167 -5.42 -3.94 -18.41
N PHE A 168 -5.77 -5.16 -17.96
CA PHE A 168 -6.74 -5.41 -16.90
C PHE A 168 -6.14 -5.36 -15.48
N TRP A 169 -4.91 -4.82 -15.33
CA TRP A 169 -4.26 -4.76 -14.03
C TRP A 169 -5.04 -3.96 -12.98
N ALA A 170 -5.76 -2.90 -13.39
CA ALA A 170 -6.52 -2.08 -12.45
C ALA A 170 -7.71 -2.85 -11.86
N GLU A 171 -8.43 -3.57 -12.68
CA GLU A 171 -9.53 -4.46 -12.29
C GLU A 171 -9.03 -5.59 -11.38
N ALA A 172 -7.89 -6.18 -11.73
CA ALA A 172 -7.26 -7.23 -10.92
C ALA A 172 -6.78 -6.72 -9.55
N ILE A 173 -6.16 -5.53 -9.48
CA ILE A 173 -5.77 -4.88 -8.21
C ILE A 173 -7.01 -4.54 -7.37
N ASN A 174 -8.08 -4.04 -7.99
CA ASN A 174 -9.32 -3.76 -7.28
C ASN A 174 -9.93 -5.02 -6.67
N CYS A 175 -9.95 -6.11 -7.43
CA CYS A 175 -10.38 -7.42 -6.94
C CYS A 175 -9.47 -7.93 -5.81
N ALA A 176 -8.16 -7.84 -5.96
CA ALA A 176 -7.19 -8.21 -4.93
C ALA A 176 -7.41 -7.41 -3.64
N ASN A 177 -7.62 -6.10 -3.75
CA ASN A 177 -7.92 -5.24 -2.61
C ASN A 177 -9.25 -5.63 -1.92
N TYR A 178 -10.27 -5.97 -2.69
CA TYR A 178 -11.55 -6.43 -2.16
C TYR A 178 -11.38 -7.72 -1.34
N ILE A 179 -10.59 -8.67 -1.85
CA ILE A 179 -10.29 -9.94 -1.18
C ILE A 179 -9.46 -9.71 0.08
N ILE A 180 -8.36 -8.93 0.01
CA ILE A 180 -7.48 -8.67 1.15
C ILE A 180 -8.24 -8.05 2.32
N ASN A 181 -9.16 -7.13 2.07
CA ASN A 181 -9.97 -6.52 3.11
C ASN A 181 -10.91 -7.52 3.80
N ARG A 182 -11.25 -8.63 3.14
CA ARG A 182 -12.16 -9.68 3.65
C ARG A 182 -11.46 -10.99 4.03
N THR A 183 -10.12 -10.96 4.02
CA THR A 183 -9.29 -12.12 4.43
C THR A 183 -8.61 -11.81 5.76
N PRO A 184 -8.56 -12.75 6.71
CA PRO A 184 -7.85 -12.57 7.97
C PRO A 184 -6.37 -12.25 7.75
N THR A 185 -5.83 -11.35 8.55
CA THR A 185 -4.43 -10.94 8.48
C THR A 185 -3.72 -11.19 9.82
N LYS A 186 -2.43 -11.52 9.78
CA LYS A 186 -1.61 -11.75 10.98
C LYS A 186 -1.52 -10.52 11.89
N ALA A 187 -1.77 -9.32 11.36
CA ALA A 187 -1.75 -8.08 12.12
C ALA A 187 -2.99 -7.91 13.00
N LEU A 188 -4.08 -8.56 12.65
CA LEU A 188 -5.37 -8.55 13.37
C LEU A 188 -5.64 -9.96 13.89
N LYS A 189 -5.87 -10.10 15.17
CA LYS A 189 -6.07 -11.42 15.80
C LYS A 189 -7.40 -12.05 15.36
N ASN A 190 -7.35 -12.85 14.29
CA ASN A 190 -8.47 -13.66 13.75
C ASN A 190 -9.69 -12.88 13.22
N ILE A 191 -9.55 -11.59 12.94
CA ILE A 191 -10.57 -10.77 12.28
C ILE A 191 -10.07 -10.24 10.95
N THR A 192 -10.99 -9.86 10.07
CA THR A 192 -10.66 -9.26 8.78
C THR A 192 -10.50 -7.74 8.90
N PRO A 193 -9.77 -7.08 7.98
CA PRO A 193 -9.72 -5.62 7.93
C PRO A 193 -11.10 -4.97 7.81
N GLU A 194 -12.02 -5.57 7.07
CA GLU A 194 -13.40 -5.11 6.93
C GLU A 194 -14.13 -5.16 8.27
N GLU A 195 -14.03 -6.27 8.99
CA GLU A 195 -14.64 -6.44 10.31
C GLU A 195 -14.05 -5.49 11.35
N ALA A 196 -12.71 -5.33 11.36
CA ALA A 196 -12.04 -4.38 12.26
C ALA A 196 -12.45 -2.93 12.00
N TRP A 197 -12.78 -2.60 10.74
CA TRP A 197 -13.21 -1.29 10.33
C TRP A 197 -14.70 -1.02 10.60
N SER A 198 -15.58 -1.93 10.18
CA SER A 198 -17.03 -1.73 10.19
C SER A 198 -17.72 -2.34 11.43
N SER A 199 -17.01 -3.14 12.21
CA SER A 199 -17.57 -4.00 13.27
C SER A 199 -18.59 -5.03 12.77
N ILE A 200 -18.67 -5.23 11.43
CA ILE A 200 -19.58 -6.18 10.81
C ILE A 200 -18.75 -7.25 10.10
N LYS A 201 -19.05 -8.52 10.42
CA LYS A 201 -18.41 -9.66 9.76
C LYS A 201 -18.83 -9.71 8.29
N PRO A 202 -17.89 -9.68 7.34
CA PRO A 202 -18.23 -9.67 5.90
C PRO A 202 -18.79 -11.00 5.46
N ASP A 203 -19.84 -10.95 4.64
CA ASP A 203 -20.32 -12.10 3.86
C ASP A 203 -19.52 -12.18 2.55
N VAL A 204 -19.02 -13.37 2.25
CA VAL A 204 -18.22 -13.67 1.04
C VAL A 204 -18.89 -14.74 0.15
N SER A 205 -20.15 -15.10 0.42
CA SER A 205 -20.91 -16.11 -0.35
C SER A 205 -21.06 -15.77 -1.84
N HIS A 206 -20.99 -14.48 -2.16
CA HIS A 206 -21.07 -13.95 -3.53
C HIS A 206 -19.72 -13.96 -4.29
N PHE A 207 -18.65 -14.48 -3.70
CA PHE A 207 -17.36 -14.51 -4.38
C PHE A 207 -17.37 -15.43 -5.58
N HIS A 208 -16.85 -14.92 -6.70
CA HIS A 208 -16.57 -15.68 -7.90
C HIS A 208 -15.09 -15.57 -8.28
N VAL A 209 -14.60 -16.53 -9.03
CA VAL A 209 -13.21 -16.49 -9.51
C VAL A 209 -13.06 -15.32 -10.47
N PHE A 210 -12.01 -14.51 -10.26
CA PHE A 210 -11.70 -13.38 -11.16
C PHE A 210 -11.55 -13.85 -12.61
N GLY A 211 -12.15 -13.11 -13.54
CA GLY A 211 -12.13 -13.45 -14.96
C GLY A 211 -13.04 -14.63 -15.34
N SER A 212 -14.03 -14.99 -14.51
CA SER A 212 -15.10 -15.90 -14.91
C SER A 212 -16.00 -15.25 -15.97
N GLU A 213 -16.53 -16.06 -16.86
CA GLU A 213 -17.54 -15.61 -17.82
C GLU A 213 -18.77 -15.08 -17.08
N ALA A 214 -19.29 -13.98 -17.55
CA ALA A 214 -20.47 -13.34 -17.01
C ALA A 214 -21.46 -13.00 -18.13
N TRP A 215 -22.72 -13.24 -17.89
CA TRP A 215 -23.80 -12.95 -18.82
C TRP A 215 -24.69 -11.86 -18.24
N ALA A 216 -24.85 -10.77 -18.99
CA ALA A 216 -25.76 -9.70 -18.62
C ALA A 216 -27.09 -9.86 -19.38
N HIS A 217 -28.20 -9.86 -18.67
CA HIS A 217 -29.52 -9.79 -19.31
C HIS A 217 -29.73 -8.39 -19.88
N ILE A 218 -29.95 -8.31 -21.19
CA ILE A 218 -30.35 -7.06 -21.87
C ILE A 218 -31.87 -7.09 -21.96
N PRO A 219 -32.60 -6.14 -21.35
CA PRO A 219 -34.04 -6.06 -21.48
C PRO A 219 -34.46 -5.93 -22.95
N ASP A 220 -35.54 -6.60 -23.36
CA ASP A 220 -36.02 -6.66 -24.75
C ASP A 220 -36.24 -5.26 -25.36
N GLU A 221 -36.62 -4.29 -24.53
CA GLU A 221 -36.80 -2.87 -24.93
C GLU A 221 -35.52 -2.20 -25.43
N LYS A 222 -34.34 -2.75 -25.09
CA LYS A 222 -33.01 -2.27 -25.54
C LYS A 222 -32.42 -3.11 -26.68
N LEU A 223 -33.04 -4.22 -27.03
CA LEU A 223 -32.70 -4.99 -28.20
C LEU A 223 -33.35 -4.30 -29.42
N LYS A 224 -32.67 -3.28 -29.96
CA LYS A 224 -33.10 -2.73 -31.25
C LYS A 224 -32.84 -3.78 -32.33
N PRO A 225 -33.80 -3.97 -33.27
CA PRO A 225 -33.60 -4.82 -34.42
C PRO A 225 -32.48 -4.36 -35.34
#